data_bae678adf4878b2c707d52656ea9a0f9
#
_entry.id   bae678adf4878b2c707d52656ea9a0f9
#
_cell.length_a   1.000
_cell.length_b   1.000
_cell.length_c   1.000
_cell.angle_alpha   90.00
_cell.angle_beta   90.00
_cell.angle_gamma   90.00
#
_symmetry.space_group_name_H-M   'P 1'
#
loop_
_entity.id
_entity.type
_entity.pdbx_description
1 polymer ?
#
loop_
_entity_poly.entity_id
_entity_poly.type
_entity_poly.pdbx_seq_one_letter_code
_entity_poly.pdbx_strand_id
1 'polypeptide(L)'
;STSVEEGKRVIAHARQLGQTLGADHLELRNTIRRHDDWPIQDLYVTFRKAILPEEEANMLAIPRKQRAMVRKGIKLGLTGALDRDNERFFGLYADNVHRHGTPALSKRYFQLLRDEFGSDCEVLTVCDAGGQPLSSVLSFYFRNEVLPYYAGDAVAARETAANDFKYWELMRRACGRGLGVFDYGRSKQGTGSFAFKKNWGFEPQPLYYEYCLFKRDSIPQHNPANAKYRLLIETWRRMPIGLANWLGPKVVRSLG
;
A
#
# COMPACT_ATOMS: atom_id res chain seq x y z
N SER A 1 4.91 7.94 31.17
CA SER A 1 5.76 6.82 30.79
C SER A 1 6.86 7.29 29.83
N THR A 2 8.02 6.69 29.88
CA THR A 2 9.24 7.02 29.12
C THR A 2 8.98 7.20 27.62
N SER A 3 8.13 6.37 27.02
CA SER A 3 7.84 6.42 25.57
C SER A 3 7.05 7.66 25.10
N VAL A 4 6.23 8.26 25.96
CA VAL A 4 5.48 9.49 25.62
C VAL A 4 6.42 10.69 25.64
N GLU A 5 7.34 10.74 26.59
CA GLU A 5 8.30 11.82 26.69
C GLU A 5 9.35 11.78 25.57
N GLU A 6 9.78 10.60 25.19
CA GLU A 6 10.65 10.38 24.03
C GLU A 6 9.95 10.85 22.74
N GLY A 7 8.67 10.51 22.55
CA GLY A 7 7.88 10.97 21.42
C GLY A 7 7.80 12.51 21.33
N LYS A 8 7.61 13.21 22.44
CA LYS A 8 7.61 14.69 22.49
C LYS A 8 8.97 15.27 22.09
N ARG A 9 10.07 14.68 22.57
CA ARG A 9 11.44 15.11 22.21
C ARG A 9 11.70 14.96 20.72
N VAL A 10 11.32 13.82 20.12
CA VAL A 10 11.45 13.58 18.67
C VAL A 10 10.69 14.62 17.87
N ILE A 11 9.45 14.92 18.25
CA ILE A 11 8.62 15.92 17.56
C ILE A 11 9.25 17.33 17.71
N ALA A 12 9.71 17.70 18.91
CA ALA A 12 10.37 18.98 19.14
C ALA A 12 11.63 19.14 18.27
N HIS A 13 12.45 18.09 18.19
CA HIS A 13 13.63 18.07 17.33
C HIS A 13 13.27 18.16 15.84
N ALA A 14 12.25 17.41 15.38
CA ALA A 14 11.79 17.46 14.01
C ALA A 14 11.26 18.87 13.63
N ARG A 15 10.56 19.57 14.54
CA ARG A 15 10.15 20.96 14.34
C ARG A 15 11.34 21.90 14.17
N GLN A 16 12.31 21.81 15.06
CA GLN A 16 13.53 22.63 15.00
C GLN A 16 14.30 22.37 13.70
N LEU A 17 14.47 21.11 13.31
CA LEU A 17 15.12 20.72 12.07
C LEU A 17 14.38 21.27 10.85
N GLY A 18 13.04 21.14 10.81
CA GLY A 18 12.21 21.68 9.74
C GLY A 18 12.35 23.20 9.59
N GLN A 19 12.39 23.94 10.71
CA GLN A 19 12.64 25.38 10.70
C GLN A 19 14.05 25.72 10.18
N THR A 20 15.06 25.01 10.64
CA THR A 20 16.47 25.19 10.22
C THR A 20 16.64 24.93 8.72
N LEU A 21 15.99 23.91 8.19
CA LEU A 21 15.99 23.56 6.76
C LEU A 21 15.12 24.51 5.90
N GLY A 22 14.37 25.40 6.53
CA GLY A 22 13.48 26.31 5.85
C GLY A 22 12.29 25.61 5.19
N ALA A 23 11.82 24.48 5.76
CA ALA A 23 10.64 23.76 5.28
C ALA A 23 9.39 24.63 5.38
N ASP A 24 8.41 24.37 4.54
CA ASP A 24 7.10 25.06 4.59
C ASP A 24 6.25 24.57 5.76
N HIS A 25 6.34 23.29 6.09
CA HIS A 25 5.59 22.63 7.17
C HIS A 25 6.26 21.31 7.59
N LEU A 26 5.85 20.79 8.74
CA LEU A 26 6.09 19.41 9.19
C LEU A 26 4.75 18.67 9.18
N GLU A 27 4.67 17.54 8.50
CA GLU A 27 3.52 16.64 8.51
C GLU A 27 3.79 15.44 9.39
N LEU A 28 2.90 15.18 10.36
CA LEU A 28 2.91 13.96 11.17
C LEU A 28 1.72 13.09 10.80
N ARG A 29 1.96 11.81 10.57
CA ARG A 29 0.93 10.81 10.21
C ARG A 29 0.67 9.90 11.40
N ASN A 30 -0.30 10.26 12.21
CA ASN A 30 -0.59 9.60 13.47
C ASN A 30 -1.85 8.74 13.40
N THR A 31 -1.89 7.66 14.19
CA THR A 31 -3.10 6.87 14.45
C THR A 31 -3.94 7.43 15.60
N ILE A 32 -3.38 8.36 16.37
CA ILE A 32 -4.03 9.06 17.47
C ILE A 32 -3.67 10.53 17.34
N ARG A 33 -4.65 11.42 17.50
CA ARG A 33 -4.40 12.86 17.53
C ARG A 33 -3.46 13.23 18.69
N ARG A 34 -2.41 14.01 18.40
CA ARG A 34 -1.36 14.39 19.35
C ARG A 34 -1.36 15.88 19.69
N HIS A 35 -1.83 16.72 18.75
CA HIS A 35 -1.80 18.18 18.88
C HIS A 35 -3.20 18.73 18.59
N ASP A 36 -3.83 19.32 19.58
CA ASP A 36 -5.19 19.86 19.44
C ASP A 36 -5.23 21.19 18.67
N ASP A 37 -4.12 21.91 18.69
CA ASP A 37 -3.92 23.22 18.06
C ASP A 37 -3.37 23.14 16.61
N TRP A 38 -2.96 21.95 16.15
CA TRP A 38 -2.47 21.79 14.79
C TRP A 38 -3.62 21.52 13.83
N PRO A 39 -3.60 22.17 12.64
CA PRO A 39 -4.54 21.80 11.58
C PRO A 39 -4.34 20.35 11.16
N ILE A 40 -5.45 19.67 10.90
CA ILE A 40 -5.49 18.25 10.54
C ILE A 40 -6.11 18.04 9.16
N GLN A 41 -5.65 16.99 8.49
CA GLN A 41 -6.30 16.42 7.32
C GLN A 41 -6.78 15.01 7.67
N ASP A 42 -8.09 14.76 7.52
CA ASP A 42 -8.79 13.52 7.88
C ASP A 42 -9.22 12.66 6.68
N LEU A 43 -8.61 12.91 5.52
CA LEU A 43 -8.94 12.22 4.27
C LEU A 43 -8.55 10.73 4.25
N TYR A 44 -7.70 10.31 5.18
CA TYR A 44 -7.10 8.98 5.16
C TYR A 44 -7.52 8.15 6.36
N VAL A 45 -7.64 6.86 6.10
CA VAL A 45 -7.85 5.83 7.13
C VAL A 45 -6.83 4.72 6.93
N THR A 46 -6.55 3.96 7.99
CA THR A 46 -5.89 2.66 7.88
C THR A 46 -6.88 1.53 8.11
N PHE A 47 -6.51 0.31 7.73
CA PHE A 47 -7.32 -0.88 7.86
C PHE A 47 -6.49 -2.00 8.48
N ARG A 48 -6.79 -2.31 9.72
CA ARG A 48 -6.07 -3.33 10.50
C ARG A 48 -7.07 -4.34 11.07
N LYS A 49 -6.71 -5.62 11.01
CA LYS A 49 -7.55 -6.71 11.51
C LYS A 49 -6.67 -7.78 12.15
N ALA A 50 -7.16 -8.40 13.21
CA ALA A 50 -6.50 -9.56 13.80
C ALA A 50 -6.47 -10.74 12.82
N ILE A 51 -5.33 -11.44 12.79
CA ILE A 51 -5.19 -12.76 12.18
C ILE A 51 -5.50 -13.77 13.28
N LEU A 52 -6.42 -14.68 13.00
CA LEU A 52 -6.78 -15.75 13.91
C LEU A 52 -5.75 -16.89 13.80
N PRO A 53 -5.53 -17.68 14.87
CA PRO A 53 -4.55 -18.76 14.84
C PRO A 53 -4.84 -19.84 13.80
N GLU A 54 -6.12 -20.07 13.51
CA GLU A 54 -6.57 -21.11 12.60
C GLU A 54 -6.87 -20.56 11.21
N GLU A 55 -6.34 -21.20 10.18
CA GLU A 55 -6.54 -20.81 8.78
C GLU A 55 -8.03 -20.81 8.41
N GLU A 56 -8.78 -21.85 8.81
CA GLU A 56 -10.20 -21.94 8.53
C GLU A 56 -11.01 -20.81 9.21
N ALA A 57 -10.66 -20.45 10.43
CA ALA A 57 -11.28 -19.32 11.13
C ALA A 57 -11.07 -18.00 10.39
N ASN A 58 -9.87 -17.76 9.85
CA ASN A 58 -9.59 -16.60 9.01
C ASN A 58 -10.44 -16.61 7.74
N MET A 59 -10.57 -17.76 7.07
CA MET A 59 -11.43 -17.90 5.89
C MET A 59 -12.90 -17.57 6.21
N LEU A 60 -13.41 -18.07 7.34
CA LEU A 60 -14.79 -17.82 7.78
C LEU A 60 -15.01 -16.35 8.19
N ALA A 61 -13.98 -15.68 8.71
CA ALA A 61 -14.02 -14.26 9.07
C ALA A 61 -14.04 -13.31 7.87
N ILE A 62 -13.75 -13.80 6.65
CA ILE A 62 -13.93 -13.03 5.42
C ILE A 62 -15.44 -12.95 5.09
N PRO A 63 -16.01 -11.77 4.80
CA PRO A 63 -17.41 -11.63 4.41
C PRO A 63 -17.80 -12.54 3.22
N ARG A 64 -19.02 -13.05 3.24
CA ARG A 64 -19.51 -14.09 2.31
C ARG A 64 -19.17 -13.81 0.84
N LYS A 65 -19.33 -12.56 0.40
CA LYS A 65 -19.07 -12.17 -0.99
C LYS A 65 -17.58 -12.33 -1.37
N GLN A 66 -16.67 -11.80 -0.55
CA GLN A 66 -15.23 -11.88 -0.79
C GLN A 66 -14.71 -13.30 -0.60
N ARG A 67 -15.24 -14.03 0.37
CA ARG A 67 -14.95 -15.47 0.55
C ARG A 67 -15.34 -16.28 -0.67
N ALA A 68 -16.46 -15.94 -1.35
CA ALA A 68 -16.83 -16.57 -2.62
C ALA A 68 -15.81 -16.28 -3.73
N MET A 69 -15.22 -15.06 -3.76
CA MET A 69 -14.17 -14.72 -4.72
C MET A 69 -12.89 -15.51 -4.44
N VAL A 70 -12.47 -15.63 -3.18
CA VAL A 70 -11.34 -16.48 -2.81
C VAL A 70 -11.56 -17.92 -3.25
N ARG A 71 -12.73 -18.50 -2.95
CA ARG A 71 -13.10 -19.87 -3.37
C ARG A 71 -13.14 -20.02 -4.90
N LYS A 72 -13.54 -18.99 -5.64
CA LYS A 72 -13.46 -18.97 -7.10
C LYS A 72 -11.99 -19.10 -7.55
N GLY A 73 -11.07 -18.35 -6.96
CA GLY A 73 -9.64 -18.48 -7.26
C GLY A 73 -9.12 -19.89 -7.00
N ILE A 74 -9.48 -20.49 -5.85
CA ILE A 74 -9.13 -21.88 -5.51
C ILE A 74 -9.68 -22.84 -6.58
N LYS A 75 -10.94 -22.72 -6.94
CA LYS A 75 -11.60 -23.58 -7.97
C LYS A 75 -10.95 -23.45 -9.34
N LEU A 76 -10.43 -22.28 -9.69
CA LEU A 76 -9.72 -22.03 -10.95
C LEU A 76 -8.26 -22.52 -10.92
N GLY A 77 -7.82 -23.15 -9.83
CA GLY A 77 -6.46 -23.67 -9.71
C GLY A 77 -5.39 -22.57 -9.58
N LEU A 78 -5.76 -21.39 -9.06
CA LEU A 78 -4.77 -20.36 -8.79
C LEU A 78 -3.78 -20.84 -7.73
N THR A 79 -2.51 -20.50 -7.90
CA THR A 79 -1.42 -20.84 -6.97
C THR A 79 -0.65 -19.59 -6.58
N GLY A 80 -0.28 -19.49 -5.30
CA GLY A 80 0.58 -18.43 -4.77
C GLY A 80 1.98 -18.95 -4.50
N ALA A 81 3.00 -18.23 -4.96
CA ALA A 81 4.40 -18.57 -4.73
C ALA A 81 5.23 -17.34 -4.36
N LEU A 82 6.23 -17.54 -3.49
CA LEU A 82 7.21 -16.50 -3.20
C LEU A 82 8.22 -16.39 -4.32
N ASP A 83 8.49 -15.15 -4.72
CA ASP A 83 9.47 -14.85 -5.76
C ASP A 83 10.87 -14.70 -5.18
N ARG A 84 11.85 -15.29 -5.87
CA ARG A 84 13.27 -15.11 -5.54
C ARG A 84 13.81 -13.75 -5.99
N ASP A 85 13.18 -13.16 -7.00
CA ASP A 85 13.53 -11.87 -7.58
C ASP A 85 12.28 -10.96 -7.71
N ASN A 86 12.42 -9.84 -8.41
CA ASN A 86 11.33 -8.88 -8.60
C ASN A 86 10.75 -8.90 -10.03
N GLU A 87 11.08 -9.87 -10.89
CA GLU A 87 10.72 -9.82 -12.31
C GLU A 87 9.22 -9.86 -12.52
N ARG A 88 8.54 -10.90 -12.01
CA ARG A 88 7.09 -11.06 -12.14
C ARG A 88 6.32 -9.92 -11.47
N PHE A 89 6.75 -9.58 -10.25
CA PHE A 89 6.16 -8.46 -9.50
C PHE A 89 6.30 -7.15 -10.26
N PHE A 90 7.51 -6.80 -10.71
CA PHE A 90 7.75 -5.54 -11.39
C PHE A 90 6.95 -5.42 -12.69
N GLY A 91 6.86 -6.49 -13.47
CA GLY A 91 6.03 -6.52 -14.67
C GLY A 91 4.57 -6.20 -14.38
N LEU A 92 3.96 -6.87 -13.40
CA LEU A 92 2.58 -6.64 -12.98
C LEU A 92 2.39 -5.25 -12.35
N TYR A 93 3.31 -4.81 -11.50
CA TYR A 93 3.26 -3.51 -10.86
C TYR A 93 3.35 -2.37 -11.86
N ALA A 94 4.35 -2.40 -12.74
CA ALA A 94 4.58 -1.34 -13.73
C ALA A 94 3.41 -1.20 -14.70
N ASP A 95 2.88 -2.33 -15.20
CA ASP A 95 1.69 -2.34 -16.06
C ASP A 95 0.46 -1.80 -15.32
N ASN A 96 0.25 -2.24 -14.08
CA ASN A 96 -0.89 -1.81 -13.27
C ASN A 96 -0.87 -0.29 -13.00
N VAL A 97 0.26 0.28 -12.54
CA VAL A 97 0.35 1.72 -12.26
C VAL A 97 0.29 2.55 -13.55
N HIS A 98 0.85 2.05 -14.66
CA HIS A 98 0.76 2.69 -15.98
C HIS A 98 -0.69 2.79 -16.44
N ARG A 99 -1.48 1.73 -16.35
CA ARG A 99 -2.92 1.73 -16.66
C ARG A 99 -3.71 2.73 -15.79
N HIS A 100 -3.24 3.00 -14.57
CA HIS A 100 -3.82 4.03 -13.70
C HIS A 100 -3.30 5.44 -13.98
N GLY A 101 -2.31 5.59 -14.89
CA GLY A 101 -1.69 6.88 -15.24
C GLY A 101 -0.71 7.39 -14.18
N THR A 102 -0.13 6.47 -13.43
CA THR A 102 0.86 6.75 -12.39
C THR A 102 2.25 6.28 -12.85
N PRO A 103 3.30 7.11 -12.71
CA PRO A 103 4.66 6.68 -12.98
C PRO A 103 5.11 5.55 -12.05
N ALA A 104 5.76 4.54 -12.61
CA ALA A 104 6.33 3.44 -11.83
C ALA A 104 7.62 3.86 -11.10
N LEU A 105 7.80 3.35 -9.89
CA LEU A 105 9.11 3.32 -9.22
C LEU A 105 10.07 2.43 -10.02
N SER A 106 11.38 2.60 -9.84
CA SER A 106 12.35 1.76 -10.54
C SER A 106 12.38 0.34 -10.00
N LYS A 107 12.70 -0.63 -10.87
CA LYS A 107 12.96 -2.01 -10.43
C LYS A 107 14.09 -2.07 -9.39
N ARG A 108 15.12 -1.20 -9.53
CA ARG A 108 16.22 -1.06 -8.57
C ARG A 108 15.72 -0.67 -7.18
N TYR A 109 14.70 0.17 -7.08
CA TYR A 109 14.11 0.56 -5.79
C TYR A 109 13.57 -0.67 -5.04
N PHE A 110 12.84 -1.56 -5.72
CA PHE A 110 12.31 -2.78 -5.10
C PHE A 110 13.42 -3.77 -4.73
N GLN A 111 14.49 -3.81 -5.52
CA GLN A 111 15.65 -4.62 -5.17
C GLN A 111 16.30 -4.11 -3.88
N LEU A 112 16.50 -2.81 -3.77
CA LEU A 112 17.07 -2.19 -2.55
C LEU A 112 16.19 -2.44 -1.32
N LEU A 113 14.86 -2.41 -1.46
CA LEU A 113 13.97 -2.75 -0.34
C LEU A 113 14.19 -4.20 0.12
N ARG A 114 14.30 -5.14 -0.79
CA ARG A 114 14.55 -6.55 -0.43
C ARG A 114 15.94 -6.77 0.14
N ASP A 115 16.94 -6.10 -0.40
CA ASP A 115 18.32 -6.19 0.10
C ASP A 115 18.41 -5.63 1.54
N GLU A 116 17.72 -4.53 1.83
CA GLU A 116 17.74 -3.86 3.13
C GLU A 116 16.91 -4.61 4.20
N PHE A 117 15.71 -5.07 3.84
CA PHE A 117 14.79 -5.70 4.78
C PHE A 117 14.91 -7.24 4.82
N GLY A 118 15.64 -7.85 3.90
CA GLY A 118 15.90 -9.29 3.89
C GLY A 118 14.63 -10.13 3.99
N SER A 119 14.56 -11.01 5.00
CA SER A 119 13.39 -11.87 5.27
C SER A 119 12.13 -11.11 5.69
N ASP A 120 12.26 -9.84 6.03
CA ASP A 120 11.13 -8.98 6.40
C ASP A 120 10.49 -8.27 5.21
N CYS A 121 10.98 -8.55 3.98
CA CYS A 121 10.39 -8.06 2.73
C CYS A 121 10.26 -9.19 1.73
N GLU A 122 9.03 -9.62 1.44
CA GLU A 122 8.74 -10.72 0.53
C GLU A 122 7.84 -10.29 -0.62
N VAL A 123 8.00 -10.97 -1.75
CA VAL A 123 7.11 -10.86 -2.91
C VAL A 123 6.32 -12.15 -3.04
N LEU A 124 5.00 -12.05 -3.01
CA LEU A 124 4.06 -13.14 -3.29
C LEU A 124 3.42 -12.89 -4.66
N THR A 125 3.57 -13.84 -5.59
CA THR A 125 2.93 -13.79 -6.91
C THR A 125 1.93 -14.93 -7.06
N VAL A 126 0.74 -14.59 -7.52
CA VAL A 126 -0.34 -15.52 -7.87
C VAL A 126 -0.33 -15.76 -9.37
N CYS A 127 -0.33 -17.04 -9.75
CA CYS A 127 -0.38 -17.50 -11.13
C CYS A 127 -1.64 -18.33 -11.37
N ASP A 128 -2.05 -18.42 -12.64
CA ASP A 128 -3.05 -19.39 -13.09
C ASP A 128 -2.46 -20.81 -13.19
N ALA A 129 -3.30 -21.77 -13.56
CA ALA A 129 -2.91 -23.16 -13.74
C ALA A 129 -1.84 -23.37 -14.84
N GLY A 130 -1.71 -22.44 -15.77
CA GLY A 130 -0.68 -22.43 -16.81
C GLY A 130 0.65 -21.79 -16.38
N GLY A 131 0.72 -21.27 -15.13
CA GLY A 131 1.90 -20.56 -14.60
C GLY A 131 1.99 -19.10 -15.01
N GLN A 132 0.97 -18.54 -15.67
CA GLN A 132 0.93 -17.12 -16.04
C GLN A 132 0.69 -16.23 -14.81
N PRO A 133 1.57 -15.24 -14.53
CA PRO A 133 1.39 -14.32 -13.41
C PRO A 133 0.14 -13.43 -13.60
N LEU A 134 -0.73 -13.39 -12.60
CA LEU A 134 -1.97 -12.61 -12.62
C LEU A 134 -1.98 -11.48 -11.60
N SER A 135 -1.40 -11.69 -10.41
CA SER A 135 -1.48 -10.73 -9.33
C SER A 135 -0.25 -10.90 -8.42
N SER A 136 0.35 -9.79 -7.99
CA SER A 136 1.54 -9.87 -7.14
C SER A 136 1.51 -8.78 -6.07
N VAL A 137 2.15 -9.06 -4.93
CA VAL A 137 2.27 -8.12 -3.82
C VAL A 137 3.65 -8.24 -3.16
N LEU A 138 4.29 -7.09 -2.97
CA LEU A 138 5.44 -6.94 -2.09
C LEU A 138 4.94 -6.52 -0.72
N SER A 139 5.28 -7.30 0.30
CA SER A 139 4.82 -7.11 1.67
C SER A 139 6.00 -6.98 2.63
N PHE A 140 5.80 -6.16 3.67
CA PHE A 140 6.72 -6.08 4.78
C PHE A 140 6.17 -6.82 6.00
N TYR A 141 7.08 -7.33 6.80
CA TYR A 141 6.81 -7.96 8.08
C TYR A 141 7.51 -7.17 9.17
N PHE A 142 6.77 -6.79 10.19
CA PHE A 142 7.33 -6.05 11.29
C PHE A 142 6.69 -6.48 12.62
N ARG A 143 7.51 -6.98 13.56
CA ARG A 143 7.01 -7.52 14.82
C ARG A 143 5.94 -8.59 14.56
N ASN A 144 4.71 -8.33 14.97
CA ASN A 144 3.56 -9.24 14.86
C ASN A 144 2.61 -8.89 13.69
N GLU A 145 3.10 -8.20 12.65
CA GLU A 145 2.26 -7.65 11.60
C GLU A 145 2.77 -7.96 10.19
N VAL A 146 1.85 -8.15 9.26
CA VAL A 146 2.12 -8.17 7.81
C VAL A 146 1.47 -6.95 7.15
N LEU A 147 2.23 -6.26 6.32
CA LEU A 147 1.80 -5.06 5.59
C LEU A 147 1.99 -5.27 4.08
N PRO A 148 0.94 -5.59 3.29
CA PRO A 148 0.99 -5.55 1.83
C PRO A 148 1.14 -4.10 1.36
N TYR A 149 2.29 -3.75 0.81
CA TYR A 149 2.64 -2.35 0.55
C TYR A 149 2.55 -1.96 -0.92
N TYR A 150 3.15 -2.74 -1.82
CA TYR A 150 3.09 -2.54 -3.26
C TYR A 150 2.44 -3.72 -3.93
N ALA A 151 1.51 -3.47 -4.83
CA ALA A 151 0.81 -4.53 -5.55
C ALA A 151 0.64 -4.19 -7.03
N GLY A 152 0.53 -5.22 -7.85
CA GLY A 152 0.21 -5.11 -9.26
C GLY A 152 -0.65 -6.28 -9.71
N ASP A 153 -1.63 -5.98 -10.56
CA ASP A 153 -2.58 -6.94 -11.07
C ASP A 153 -2.63 -6.87 -12.59
N ALA A 154 -2.60 -8.03 -13.27
CA ALA A 154 -2.91 -8.12 -14.68
C ALA A 154 -4.39 -7.77 -14.94
N VAL A 155 -4.74 -7.44 -16.18
CA VAL A 155 -6.15 -7.19 -16.55
C VAL A 155 -7.03 -8.40 -16.24
N ALA A 156 -6.55 -9.61 -16.51
CA ALA A 156 -7.25 -10.86 -16.27
C ALA A 156 -7.45 -11.19 -14.77
N ALA A 157 -6.74 -10.54 -13.86
CA ALA A 157 -6.87 -10.79 -12.41
C ALA A 157 -8.29 -10.57 -11.88
N ARG A 158 -9.04 -9.65 -12.49
CA ARG A 158 -10.42 -9.37 -12.10
C ARG A 158 -11.36 -10.53 -12.40
N GLU A 159 -11.23 -11.14 -13.57
CA GLU A 159 -12.09 -12.25 -14.01
C GLU A 159 -11.78 -13.54 -13.24
N THR A 160 -10.53 -13.75 -12.91
CA THR A 160 -10.04 -14.94 -12.18
C THR A 160 -10.14 -14.80 -10.65
N ALA A 161 -10.50 -13.62 -10.13
CA ALA A 161 -10.47 -13.29 -8.71
C ALA A 161 -9.05 -13.38 -8.09
N ALA A 162 -8.00 -13.23 -8.90
CA ALA A 162 -6.62 -13.39 -8.46
C ALA A 162 -6.20 -12.34 -7.40
N ASN A 163 -6.80 -11.15 -7.42
CA ASN A 163 -6.55 -10.14 -6.40
C ASN A 163 -7.08 -10.55 -5.02
N ASP A 164 -8.29 -11.11 -4.94
CA ASP A 164 -8.84 -11.65 -3.69
C ASP A 164 -8.05 -12.88 -3.23
N PHE A 165 -7.71 -13.76 -4.14
CA PHE A 165 -6.89 -14.94 -3.85
C PHE A 165 -5.50 -14.56 -3.33
N LYS A 166 -4.85 -13.54 -3.90
CA LYS A 166 -3.54 -13.01 -3.45
C LYS A 166 -3.57 -12.61 -1.97
N TYR A 167 -4.58 -11.85 -1.54
CA TYR A 167 -4.67 -11.41 -0.15
C TYR A 167 -5.04 -12.54 0.80
N TRP A 168 -5.79 -13.53 0.32
CA TRP A 168 -6.02 -14.75 1.07
C TRP A 168 -4.71 -15.53 1.27
N GLU A 169 -3.93 -15.76 0.21
CA GLU A 169 -2.65 -16.45 0.31
C GLU A 169 -1.66 -15.72 1.23
N LEU A 170 -1.65 -14.39 1.17
CA LEU A 170 -0.82 -13.59 2.07
C LEU A 170 -1.29 -13.74 3.54
N MET A 171 -2.60 -13.74 3.79
CA MET A 171 -3.16 -13.93 5.13
C MET A 171 -2.87 -15.33 5.66
N ARG A 172 -3.03 -16.35 4.83
CA ARG A 172 -2.71 -17.75 5.16
C ARG A 172 -1.24 -17.90 5.53
N ARG A 173 -0.37 -17.29 4.75
CA ARG A 173 1.07 -17.26 5.03
C ARG A 173 1.39 -16.55 6.34
N ALA A 174 0.79 -15.41 6.59
CA ALA A 174 0.97 -14.66 7.83
C ALA A 174 0.49 -15.45 9.06
N CYS A 175 -0.65 -16.14 8.94
CA CYS A 175 -1.15 -17.09 9.93
C CYS A 175 -0.12 -18.22 10.22
N GLY A 176 0.41 -18.84 9.17
CA GLY A 176 1.43 -19.89 9.29
C GLY A 176 2.77 -19.42 9.89
N ARG A 177 3.05 -18.12 9.84
CA ARG A 177 4.19 -17.47 10.52
C ARG A 177 3.88 -17.06 11.96
N GLY A 178 2.66 -17.27 12.44
CA GLY A 178 2.21 -16.91 13.79
C GLY A 178 2.01 -15.41 13.99
N LEU A 179 1.79 -14.64 12.89
CA LEU A 179 1.52 -13.20 12.99
C LEU A 179 0.08 -12.94 13.42
N GLY A 180 -0.11 -11.92 14.24
CA GLY A 180 -1.41 -11.57 14.84
C GLY A 180 -2.16 -10.44 14.15
N VAL A 181 -1.54 -9.68 13.22
CA VAL A 181 -2.19 -8.52 12.61
C VAL A 181 -1.95 -8.49 11.10
N PHE A 182 -3.04 -8.29 10.35
CA PHE A 182 -3.00 -7.94 8.94
C PHE A 182 -3.27 -6.44 8.80
N ASP A 183 -2.26 -5.67 8.40
CA ASP A 183 -2.37 -4.24 8.17
C ASP A 183 -2.46 -3.95 6.67
N TYR A 184 -3.65 -3.69 6.17
CA TYR A 184 -3.86 -3.30 4.77
C TYR A 184 -3.32 -1.90 4.44
N GLY A 185 -2.83 -1.18 5.44
CA GLY A 185 -2.32 0.16 5.29
C GLY A 185 -3.38 1.19 4.89
N ARG A 186 -2.86 2.36 4.56
CA ARG A 186 -3.65 3.55 4.27
C ARG A 186 -4.53 3.42 3.04
N SER A 187 -5.71 4.04 3.11
CA SER A 187 -6.54 4.37 1.95
C SER A 187 -7.17 5.75 2.10
N LYS A 188 -7.36 6.43 0.97
CA LYS A 188 -8.16 7.64 0.93
C LYS A 188 -9.63 7.25 0.96
N GLN A 189 -10.43 7.93 1.77
CA GLN A 189 -11.88 7.73 1.84
C GLN A 189 -12.53 7.93 0.47
N GLY A 190 -13.56 7.14 0.17
CA GLY A 190 -14.31 7.21 -1.10
C GLY A 190 -13.59 6.61 -2.32
N THR A 191 -12.44 5.97 -2.16
CA THR A 191 -11.72 5.30 -3.27
C THR A 191 -12.09 3.83 -3.42
N GLY A 192 -11.80 3.24 -4.59
CA GLY A 192 -11.96 1.81 -4.82
C GLY A 192 -11.14 0.94 -3.86
N SER A 193 -9.93 1.38 -3.50
CA SER A 193 -9.09 0.72 -2.49
C SER A 193 -9.75 0.73 -1.10
N PHE A 194 -10.37 1.84 -0.70
CA PHE A 194 -11.14 1.93 0.54
C PHE A 194 -12.31 0.94 0.53
N ALA A 195 -13.11 0.95 -0.55
CA ALA A 195 -14.26 0.04 -0.69
C ALA A 195 -13.84 -1.44 -0.68
N PHE A 196 -12.74 -1.78 -1.36
CA PHE A 196 -12.21 -3.14 -1.38
C PHE A 196 -11.87 -3.64 0.02
N LYS A 197 -11.10 -2.87 0.80
CA LYS A 197 -10.70 -3.24 2.17
C LYS A 197 -11.89 -3.36 3.11
N LYS A 198 -12.85 -2.45 3.02
CA LYS A 198 -14.11 -2.52 3.77
C LYS A 198 -14.91 -3.77 3.42
N ASN A 199 -15.01 -4.11 2.12
CA ASN A 199 -15.68 -5.33 1.67
C ASN A 199 -15.01 -6.61 2.19
N TRP A 200 -13.71 -6.57 2.49
CA TRP A 200 -12.97 -7.66 3.14
C TRP A 200 -13.20 -7.77 4.64
N GLY A 201 -14.08 -6.94 5.21
CA GLY A 201 -14.45 -6.96 6.63
C GLY A 201 -13.41 -6.28 7.52
N PHE A 202 -12.64 -5.34 6.95
CA PHE A 202 -11.77 -4.49 7.74
C PHE A 202 -12.50 -3.18 8.07
N GLU A 203 -12.48 -2.79 9.34
CA GLU A 203 -13.04 -1.53 9.78
C GLU A 203 -12.04 -0.39 9.54
N PRO A 204 -12.49 0.74 8.95
CA PRO A 204 -11.64 1.90 8.74
C PRO A 204 -11.30 2.57 10.08
N GLN A 205 -10.02 2.78 10.33
CA GLN A 205 -9.50 3.49 11.50
C GLN A 205 -8.96 4.86 11.05
N PRO A 206 -9.39 5.98 11.62
CA PRO A 206 -8.93 7.29 11.23
C PRO A 206 -7.41 7.45 11.31
N LEU A 207 -6.84 8.16 10.37
CA LEU A 207 -5.47 8.66 10.43
C LEU A 207 -5.50 10.17 10.57
N TYR A 208 -4.74 10.67 11.52
CA TYR A 208 -4.65 12.10 11.82
C TYR A 208 -3.36 12.63 11.18
N TYR A 209 -3.50 13.31 10.05
CA TYR A 209 -2.40 14.02 9.41
C TYR A 209 -2.35 15.42 10.02
N GLU A 210 -1.46 15.60 10.98
CA GLU A 210 -1.29 16.85 11.73
C GLU A 210 -0.18 17.68 11.11
N TYR A 211 -0.42 18.98 10.92
CA TYR A 211 0.52 19.88 10.25
C TYR A 211 1.01 20.96 11.18
N CYS A 212 2.33 21.03 11.42
CA CYS A 212 2.97 22.20 11.99
C CYS A 212 3.39 23.11 10.84
N LEU A 213 2.69 24.21 10.65
CA LEU A 213 2.94 25.16 9.57
C LEU A 213 4.07 26.11 9.96
N PHE A 214 5.08 26.32 9.10
CA PHE A 214 6.20 27.24 9.34
C PHE A 214 6.11 28.49 8.46
N LYS A 215 5.85 28.32 7.16
CA LYS A 215 5.82 29.38 6.16
C LYS A 215 4.47 29.50 5.45
N ARG A 216 3.50 28.67 5.80
CA ARG A 216 2.18 28.60 5.18
C ARG A 216 1.11 28.90 6.21
N ASP A 217 0.01 29.46 5.77
CA ASP A 217 -1.17 29.74 6.60
C ASP A 217 -2.24 28.63 6.50
N SER A 218 -2.01 27.65 5.60
CA SER A 218 -2.97 26.55 5.37
C SER A 218 -2.28 25.25 4.96
N ILE A 219 -2.96 24.13 5.18
CA ILE A 219 -2.52 22.80 4.75
C ILE A 219 -2.34 22.77 3.23
N PRO A 220 -1.24 22.17 2.68
CA PRO A 220 -1.04 22.01 1.26
C PRO A 220 -2.20 21.23 0.62
N GLN A 221 -2.87 21.83 -0.34
CA GLN A 221 -3.96 21.20 -1.08
C GLN A 221 -3.39 20.49 -2.32
N HIS A 222 -3.23 19.16 -2.22
CA HIS A 222 -2.96 18.33 -3.40
C HIS A 222 -4.29 17.89 -4.01
N ASN A 223 -4.82 18.67 -4.95
CA ASN A 223 -6.07 18.33 -5.64
C ASN A 223 -5.78 17.64 -6.99
N PRO A 224 -5.92 16.29 -7.08
CA PRO A 224 -5.75 15.55 -8.33
C PRO A 224 -6.81 15.89 -9.40
N ALA A 225 -7.90 16.56 -9.02
CA ALA A 225 -8.96 17.00 -9.94
C ALA A 225 -8.58 18.22 -10.79
N ASN A 226 -7.40 18.80 -10.60
CA ASN A 226 -6.90 19.87 -11.45
C ASN A 226 -6.76 19.38 -12.89
N ALA A 227 -7.29 20.13 -13.86
CA ALA A 227 -7.27 19.80 -15.29
C ALA A 227 -5.86 19.48 -15.82
N LYS A 228 -4.83 20.14 -15.27
CA LYS A 228 -3.43 19.90 -15.61
C LYS A 228 -2.97 18.49 -15.23
N TYR A 229 -3.34 18.00 -14.02
CA TYR A 229 -3.01 16.64 -13.60
C TYR A 229 -3.76 15.59 -14.40
N ARG A 230 -5.01 15.86 -14.78
CA ARG A 230 -5.81 14.96 -15.63
C ARG A 230 -5.17 14.76 -16.99
N LEU A 231 -4.70 15.84 -17.62
CA LEU A 231 -4.00 15.78 -18.90
C LEU A 231 -2.69 14.97 -18.80
N LEU A 232 -1.92 15.17 -17.72
CA LEU A 232 -0.70 14.39 -17.47
C LEU A 232 -1.00 12.90 -17.31
N ILE A 233 -2.04 12.54 -16.56
CA ILE A 233 -2.50 11.15 -16.37
C ILE A 233 -2.88 10.52 -17.71
N GLU A 234 -3.66 11.22 -18.54
CA GLU A 234 -4.07 10.71 -19.86
C GLU A 234 -2.89 10.55 -20.82
N THR A 235 -1.97 11.50 -20.84
CA THR A 235 -0.74 11.42 -21.64
C THR A 235 0.11 10.23 -21.19
N TRP A 236 0.25 10.04 -19.87
CA TRP A 236 0.99 8.91 -19.30
C TRP A 236 0.42 7.57 -19.73
N ARG A 237 -0.91 7.41 -19.67
CA ARG A 237 -1.61 6.18 -20.08
C ARG A 237 -1.42 5.80 -21.53
N ARG A 238 -1.20 6.80 -22.40
CA ARG A 238 -1.01 6.58 -23.86
C ARG A 238 0.45 6.33 -24.22
N MET A 239 1.38 6.60 -23.32
CA MET A 239 2.81 6.40 -23.55
C MET A 239 3.13 4.92 -23.68
N PRO A 240 4.02 4.49 -24.60
CA PRO A 240 4.52 3.11 -24.63
C PRO A 240 5.14 2.73 -23.27
N ILE A 241 4.80 1.54 -22.74
CA ILE A 241 5.18 1.13 -21.40
C ILE A 241 6.71 1.13 -21.17
N GLY A 242 7.51 0.79 -22.18
CA GLY A 242 8.98 0.85 -22.09
C GLY A 242 9.48 2.27 -21.82
N LEU A 243 8.91 3.27 -22.50
CA LEU A 243 9.23 4.68 -22.29
C LEU A 243 8.72 5.16 -20.91
N ALA A 244 7.51 4.77 -20.54
CA ALA A 244 6.94 5.09 -19.23
C ALA A 244 7.81 4.52 -18.09
N ASN A 245 8.30 3.29 -18.19
CA ASN A 245 9.18 2.68 -17.20
C ASN A 245 10.56 3.33 -17.14
N TRP A 246 11.07 3.86 -18.23
CA TRP A 246 12.34 4.60 -18.26
C TRP A 246 12.21 6.00 -17.66
N LEU A 247 11.11 6.71 -17.95
CA LEU A 247 10.85 8.05 -17.43
C LEU A 247 10.32 8.06 -16.00
N GLY A 248 9.53 7.04 -15.63
CA GLY A 248 8.82 6.96 -14.35
C GLY A 248 9.68 7.26 -13.13
N PRO A 249 10.84 6.60 -12.95
CA PRO A 249 11.71 6.86 -11.81
C PRO A 249 12.23 8.30 -11.73
N LYS A 250 12.41 8.97 -12.87
CA LYS A 250 12.86 10.37 -12.93
C LYS A 250 11.73 11.32 -12.51
N VAL A 251 10.52 11.05 -12.99
CA VAL A 251 9.32 11.83 -12.64
C VAL A 251 9.00 11.69 -11.15
N VAL A 252 9.02 10.46 -10.61
CA VAL A 252 8.72 10.21 -9.19
C VAL A 252 9.67 10.97 -8.26
N ARG A 253 10.95 11.09 -8.60
CA ARG A 253 11.93 11.86 -7.80
C ARG A 253 11.56 13.35 -7.66
N SER A 254 10.85 13.90 -8.63
CA SER A 254 10.44 15.31 -8.62
C SER A 254 9.06 15.54 -8.00
N LEU A 255 8.34 14.48 -7.67
CA LEU A 255 6.99 14.56 -7.08
C LEU A 255 6.99 14.39 -5.55
N GLY A 256 8.07 13.96 -4.94
CA GLY A 256 8.15 13.64 -3.50
C GLY A 256 9.26 14.00 -2.84
#